data_b3a4b3bdefbf3672721a73c0c38ad8ce
#
_entry.id   b3a4b3bdefbf3672721a73c0c38ad8ce
#
_cell.length_a   1.000
_cell.length_b   1.000
_cell.length_c   1.000
_cell.angle_alpha   90.00
_cell.angle_beta   90.00
_cell.angle_gamma   90.00
#
_symmetry.space_group_name_H-M   'P 1'
#
loop_
_entity.id
_entity.type
_entity.pdbx_description
1 polymer ?
#
loop_
_entity_poly.entity_id
_entity_poly.type
_entity_poly.pdbx_seq_one_letter_code
_entity_poly.pdbx_strand_id
1 'polypeptide(L)'
;MARPCIELNVENATLEEVRVAMDCTPTKKGFRRLQALLWLYEGKSREEVAALSRFSLRHVLRFIQAFNLAGLDGLIPGRSSGRRRILPRAQVVEQIVPLIEDPALAGQTHWTAVKLHGWIKQHLQAQLGYSTTVRYLHEQDYKLKVPRPWPLNQDAELREAFCVKLRAWQDDPKTDVWFCDESGFEGDPRPRRTWTKIGKVRISPYLGEHIRHNVFGVVRPADGRLCSMLFNHCDSETFQVFLDTLAQENAPEEGRRAIVVLDNASWHKVKRLNWHHFEPEYLPARSPDLNAIERLWLRMKADWFNGWIAKDSAQLQDRLIEALRSLIDHPSILQSQCRPKTSL
;
A
#
# COMPACT_ATOMS: atom_id res chain seq x y z
N MET A 1 -62.01 -21.72 -23.50
CA MET A 1 -61.42 -20.61 -24.27
C MET A 1 -59.96 -20.91 -24.51
N ALA A 2 -59.46 -21.01 -25.72
CA ALA A 2 -58.05 -21.15 -26.03
C ALA A 2 -57.31 -19.88 -25.57
N ARG A 3 -56.16 -20.05 -24.86
CA ARG A 3 -55.32 -18.91 -24.49
C ARG A 3 -54.84 -18.19 -25.75
N PRO A 4 -54.91 -16.83 -25.81
CA PRO A 4 -54.44 -16.08 -26.97
C PRO A 4 -53.00 -16.45 -27.30
N CYS A 5 -52.74 -16.71 -28.57
CA CYS A 5 -51.42 -17.06 -29.07
C CYS A 5 -50.51 -15.80 -28.98
N ILE A 6 -49.42 -15.85 -28.25
CA ILE A 6 -48.48 -14.72 -28.13
C ILE A 6 -47.65 -14.66 -29.42
N GLU A 7 -47.89 -13.68 -30.26
CA GLU A 7 -47.15 -13.46 -31.50
C GLU A 7 -45.88 -12.61 -31.24
N LEU A 8 -44.89 -12.81 -32.09
CA LEU A 8 -43.64 -12.05 -32.02
C LEU A 8 -43.87 -10.65 -32.62
N ASN A 9 -43.61 -9.60 -31.84
CA ASN A 9 -43.64 -8.23 -32.36
C ASN A 9 -42.32 -7.90 -33.08
N VAL A 10 -42.32 -8.00 -34.40
CA VAL A 10 -41.14 -7.76 -35.23
C VAL A 10 -40.76 -6.28 -35.37
N GLU A 11 -41.62 -5.37 -34.89
CA GLU A 11 -41.30 -3.93 -34.87
C GLU A 11 -40.28 -3.55 -33.82
N ASN A 12 -40.06 -4.39 -32.79
CA ASN A 12 -39.16 -4.12 -31.68
C ASN A 12 -37.67 -4.26 -32.03
N ALA A 13 -37.32 -4.92 -33.13
CA ALA A 13 -35.96 -4.97 -33.68
C ALA A 13 -36.00 -5.55 -35.11
N THR A 14 -35.04 -5.19 -35.91
CA THR A 14 -34.80 -5.80 -37.22
C THR A 14 -34.01 -7.10 -37.10
N LEU A 15 -34.04 -7.96 -38.13
CA LEU A 15 -33.26 -9.19 -38.20
C LEU A 15 -31.75 -8.91 -38.03
N GLU A 16 -31.27 -7.81 -38.61
CA GLU A 16 -29.86 -7.40 -38.54
C GLU A 16 -29.48 -6.97 -37.13
N GLU A 17 -30.31 -6.22 -36.43
CA GLU A 17 -30.10 -5.85 -35.04
C GLU A 17 -30.06 -7.08 -34.14
N VAL A 18 -30.87 -8.10 -34.38
CA VAL A 18 -30.80 -9.37 -33.65
C VAL A 18 -29.47 -10.07 -33.87
N ARG A 19 -28.93 -10.08 -35.10
CA ARG A 19 -27.61 -10.65 -35.39
C ARG A 19 -26.48 -9.90 -34.71
N VAL A 20 -26.46 -8.57 -34.79
CA VAL A 20 -25.50 -7.72 -34.14
C VAL A 20 -25.54 -7.93 -32.62
N ALA A 21 -26.73 -7.96 -32.02
CA ALA A 21 -26.86 -8.20 -30.56
C ALA A 21 -26.37 -9.60 -30.17
N MET A 22 -26.52 -10.59 -31.02
CA MET A 22 -26.04 -11.96 -30.81
C MET A 22 -24.49 -12.00 -30.78
N ASP A 23 -23.83 -11.29 -31.71
CA ASP A 23 -22.36 -11.23 -31.82
C ASP A 23 -21.75 -10.42 -30.67
N CYS A 24 -22.47 -9.38 -30.23
CA CYS A 24 -21.99 -8.50 -29.13
C CYS A 24 -22.27 -9.05 -27.72
N THR A 25 -23.12 -10.10 -27.58
CA THR A 25 -23.49 -10.56 -26.23
C THR A 25 -22.38 -11.34 -25.54
N PRO A 26 -21.95 -10.92 -24.32
CA PRO A 26 -20.82 -11.56 -23.61
C PRO A 26 -21.21 -12.90 -22.95
N THR A 27 -22.49 -13.24 -22.90
CA THR A 27 -22.99 -14.40 -22.17
C THR A 27 -23.52 -15.49 -23.05
N LYS A 28 -23.07 -16.73 -22.84
CA LYS A 28 -23.62 -17.90 -23.54
C LYS A 28 -25.15 -18.03 -23.40
N LYS A 29 -25.71 -17.56 -22.28
CA LYS A 29 -27.14 -17.60 -22.02
C LYS A 29 -27.89 -16.55 -22.85
N GLY A 30 -27.34 -15.35 -22.99
CA GLY A 30 -27.86 -14.31 -23.86
C GLY A 30 -27.80 -14.73 -25.31
N PHE A 31 -26.65 -15.20 -25.77
CA PHE A 31 -26.47 -15.73 -27.12
C PHE A 31 -27.54 -16.76 -27.50
N ARG A 32 -27.79 -17.78 -26.67
CA ARG A 32 -28.79 -18.82 -26.93
C ARG A 32 -30.22 -18.29 -26.99
N ARG A 33 -30.55 -17.22 -26.23
CA ARG A 33 -31.86 -16.60 -26.26
C ARG A 33 -32.05 -15.78 -27.55
N LEU A 34 -31.03 -15.02 -27.94
CA LEU A 34 -31.03 -14.27 -29.20
C LEU A 34 -31.05 -15.21 -30.42
N GLN A 35 -30.34 -16.34 -30.35
CA GLN A 35 -30.40 -17.37 -31.39
C GLN A 35 -31.79 -17.98 -31.52
N ALA A 36 -32.51 -18.21 -30.42
CA ALA A 36 -33.87 -18.66 -30.47
C ALA A 36 -34.81 -17.60 -31.09
N LEU A 37 -34.58 -16.31 -30.82
CA LEU A 37 -35.29 -15.21 -31.46
C LEU A 37 -35.00 -15.15 -32.95
N LEU A 38 -33.73 -15.29 -33.36
CA LEU A 38 -33.31 -15.31 -34.77
C LEU A 38 -34.09 -16.38 -35.57
N TRP A 39 -34.20 -17.59 -35.03
CA TRP A 39 -34.95 -18.66 -35.67
C TRP A 39 -36.45 -18.36 -35.82
N LEU A 40 -37.07 -17.60 -34.90
CA LEU A 40 -38.43 -17.11 -35.02
C LEU A 40 -38.56 -16.09 -36.16
N TYR A 41 -37.60 -15.20 -36.34
CA TYR A 41 -37.53 -14.27 -37.47
C TYR A 41 -37.36 -14.99 -38.82
N GLU A 42 -36.67 -16.14 -38.81
CA GLU A 42 -36.52 -17.02 -39.99
C GLU A 42 -37.79 -17.84 -40.30
N GLY A 43 -38.88 -17.62 -39.56
CA GLY A 43 -40.18 -18.25 -39.79
C GLY A 43 -40.33 -19.65 -39.19
N LYS A 44 -39.39 -20.10 -38.32
CA LYS A 44 -39.55 -21.39 -37.65
C LYS A 44 -40.66 -21.32 -36.60
N SER A 45 -41.40 -22.43 -36.47
CA SER A 45 -42.42 -22.56 -35.43
C SER A 45 -41.80 -22.56 -34.02
N ARG A 46 -42.59 -22.22 -33.03
CA ARG A 46 -42.15 -22.20 -31.61
C ARG A 46 -41.71 -23.57 -31.12
N GLU A 47 -42.35 -24.61 -31.60
CA GLU A 47 -42.04 -26.01 -31.35
C GLU A 47 -40.68 -26.40 -31.95
N GLU A 48 -40.45 -25.99 -33.20
CA GLU A 48 -39.12 -26.19 -33.84
C GLU A 48 -38.01 -25.43 -33.13
N VAL A 49 -38.26 -24.16 -32.76
CA VAL A 49 -37.27 -23.36 -31.98
C VAL A 49 -37.02 -23.98 -30.61
N ALA A 50 -38.04 -24.50 -29.95
CA ALA A 50 -37.89 -25.21 -28.69
C ALA A 50 -36.98 -26.45 -28.84
N ALA A 51 -37.22 -27.25 -29.89
CA ALA A 51 -36.42 -28.42 -30.21
C ALA A 51 -34.95 -28.06 -30.53
N LEU A 52 -34.72 -27.09 -31.43
CA LEU A 52 -33.39 -26.65 -31.86
C LEU A 52 -32.56 -26.03 -30.71
N SER A 53 -33.21 -25.17 -29.91
CA SER A 53 -32.57 -24.47 -28.82
C SER A 53 -32.39 -25.32 -27.54
N ARG A 54 -33.04 -26.46 -27.45
CA ARG A 54 -33.20 -27.32 -26.28
C ARG A 54 -33.78 -26.54 -25.07
N PHE A 55 -34.66 -25.56 -25.35
CA PHE A 55 -35.51 -24.93 -24.35
C PHE A 55 -36.89 -25.59 -24.35
N SER A 56 -37.60 -25.50 -23.23
CA SER A 56 -39.01 -25.88 -23.25
C SER A 56 -39.83 -24.82 -24.00
N LEU A 57 -40.96 -25.21 -24.58
CA LEU A 57 -41.90 -24.30 -25.25
C LEU A 57 -42.27 -23.11 -24.33
N ARG A 58 -42.46 -23.37 -23.04
CA ARG A 58 -42.72 -22.33 -22.03
C ARG A 58 -41.59 -21.27 -21.95
N HIS A 59 -40.32 -21.69 -22.13
CA HIS A 59 -39.22 -20.74 -22.15
C HIS A 59 -39.19 -19.92 -23.44
N VAL A 60 -39.48 -20.53 -24.58
CA VAL A 60 -39.59 -19.80 -25.86
C VAL A 60 -40.71 -18.75 -25.78
N LEU A 61 -41.88 -19.09 -25.27
CA LEU A 61 -42.95 -18.12 -25.04
C LEU A 61 -42.56 -16.98 -24.11
N ARG A 62 -41.80 -17.27 -23.06
CA ARG A 62 -41.24 -16.23 -22.16
C ARG A 62 -40.23 -15.31 -22.88
N PHE A 63 -39.46 -15.82 -23.81
CA PHE A 63 -38.56 -15.02 -24.60
C PHE A 63 -39.32 -14.09 -25.53
N ILE A 64 -40.38 -14.58 -26.21
CA ILE A 64 -41.25 -13.75 -27.03
C ILE A 64 -41.89 -12.65 -26.17
N GLN A 65 -42.43 -12.97 -24.99
CA GLN A 65 -43.00 -11.98 -24.09
C GLN A 65 -41.96 -10.92 -23.63
N ALA A 66 -40.76 -11.36 -23.23
CA ALA A 66 -39.71 -10.45 -22.80
C ALA A 66 -39.25 -9.54 -23.94
N PHE A 67 -39.15 -10.08 -25.17
CA PHE A 67 -38.80 -9.31 -26.34
C PHE A 67 -39.92 -8.32 -26.73
N ASN A 68 -41.16 -8.75 -26.69
CA ASN A 68 -42.31 -7.87 -27.02
C ASN A 68 -42.42 -6.70 -26.01
N LEU A 69 -42.00 -6.91 -24.76
CA LEU A 69 -42.04 -5.90 -23.68
C LEU A 69 -40.85 -4.94 -23.69
N ALA A 70 -39.66 -5.46 -23.90
CA ALA A 70 -38.40 -4.70 -23.67
C ALA A 70 -37.38 -4.84 -24.82
N GLY A 71 -37.80 -5.31 -26.00
CA GLY A 71 -36.92 -5.48 -27.14
C GLY A 71 -35.78 -6.47 -26.87
N LEU A 72 -34.63 -6.23 -27.47
CA LEU A 72 -33.41 -7.06 -27.33
C LEU A 72 -32.90 -7.11 -25.89
N ASP A 73 -33.05 -6.05 -25.14
CA ASP A 73 -32.62 -5.98 -23.73
C ASP A 73 -33.35 -6.96 -22.82
N GLY A 74 -34.62 -7.28 -23.17
CA GLY A 74 -35.39 -8.29 -22.46
C GLY A 74 -34.84 -9.70 -22.57
N LEU A 75 -34.01 -9.98 -23.57
CA LEU A 75 -33.38 -11.29 -23.79
C LEU A 75 -31.98 -11.41 -23.19
N ILE A 76 -31.33 -10.28 -22.98
CA ILE A 76 -29.99 -10.27 -22.36
C ILE A 76 -30.13 -10.49 -20.83
N PRO A 77 -29.62 -11.60 -20.29
CA PRO A 77 -29.79 -11.86 -18.89
C PRO A 77 -29.00 -10.82 -18.09
N GLY A 78 -29.68 -10.07 -17.23
CA GLY A 78 -29.05 -9.22 -16.26
C GLY A 78 -28.13 -10.01 -15.32
N ARG A 79 -27.27 -9.28 -14.56
CA ARG A 79 -26.40 -9.89 -13.57
C ARG A 79 -27.25 -10.65 -12.54
N SER A 80 -26.93 -11.93 -12.33
CA SER A 80 -27.62 -12.72 -11.32
C SER A 80 -27.42 -12.07 -9.94
N SER A 81 -28.48 -11.99 -9.14
CA SER A 81 -28.42 -11.47 -7.77
C SER A 81 -27.50 -12.27 -6.85
N GLY A 82 -27.08 -13.47 -7.29
CA GLY A 82 -26.23 -14.35 -6.51
C GLY A 82 -26.93 -14.91 -5.24
N ARG A 83 -26.13 -15.48 -4.35
CA ARG A 83 -26.62 -15.97 -3.06
C ARG A 83 -26.91 -14.78 -2.15
N ARG A 84 -28.05 -14.79 -1.46
CA ARG A 84 -28.40 -13.78 -0.43
C ARG A 84 -27.27 -13.64 0.59
N ARG A 85 -26.97 -12.39 0.94
CA ARG A 85 -25.99 -12.09 2.01
C ARG A 85 -26.53 -12.57 3.35
N ILE A 86 -25.66 -13.14 4.17
CA ILE A 86 -26.01 -13.56 5.52
C ILE A 86 -26.19 -12.34 6.43
N LEU A 87 -25.28 -11.35 6.32
CA LEU A 87 -25.42 -10.06 6.95
C LEU A 87 -25.63 -8.99 5.87
N PRO A 88 -26.70 -8.19 5.94
CA PRO A 88 -26.92 -7.03 5.08
C PRO A 88 -25.73 -6.05 5.16
N ARG A 89 -25.48 -5.29 4.08
CA ARG A 89 -24.39 -4.30 4.07
C ARG A 89 -24.56 -3.25 5.16
N ALA A 90 -25.78 -2.76 5.37
CA ALA A 90 -26.08 -1.82 6.44
C ALA A 90 -25.67 -2.34 7.81
N GLN A 91 -26.00 -3.59 8.14
CA GLN A 91 -25.64 -4.21 9.41
C GLN A 91 -24.12 -4.36 9.57
N VAL A 92 -23.37 -4.64 8.49
CA VAL A 92 -21.89 -4.66 8.54
C VAL A 92 -21.34 -3.28 8.87
N VAL A 93 -21.87 -2.23 8.25
CA VAL A 93 -21.44 -0.85 8.48
C VAL A 93 -21.78 -0.39 9.89
N GLU A 94 -22.98 -0.70 10.39
CA GLU A 94 -23.44 -0.22 11.70
C GLU A 94 -22.85 -1.00 12.89
N GLN A 95 -22.66 -2.32 12.75
CA GLN A 95 -22.31 -3.17 13.89
C GLN A 95 -20.87 -3.71 13.84
N ILE A 96 -20.22 -3.75 12.68
CA ILE A 96 -18.87 -4.32 12.54
C ILE A 96 -17.81 -3.24 12.33
N VAL A 97 -18.08 -2.27 11.48
CA VAL A 97 -17.11 -1.20 11.18
C VAL A 97 -16.67 -0.45 12.43
N PRO A 98 -17.55 0.02 13.32
CA PRO A 98 -17.14 0.72 14.55
C PRO A 98 -16.22 -0.11 15.45
N LEU A 99 -16.44 -1.43 15.52
CA LEU A 99 -15.59 -2.32 16.34
C LEU A 99 -14.18 -2.48 15.75
N ILE A 100 -14.04 -2.37 14.43
CA ILE A 100 -12.73 -2.46 13.77
C ILE A 100 -11.96 -1.17 13.99
N GLU A 101 -12.65 -0.04 13.94
CA GLU A 101 -12.06 1.29 14.14
C GLU A 101 -11.67 1.53 15.60
N ASP A 102 -12.51 1.09 16.52
CA ASP A 102 -12.22 1.08 17.95
C ASP A 102 -12.41 -0.32 18.56
N PRO A 103 -11.36 -1.14 18.61
CA PRO A 103 -11.41 -2.47 19.19
C PRO A 103 -11.83 -2.51 20.67
N ALA A 104 -11.62 -1.40 21.41
CA ALA A 104 -11.97 -1.33 22.83
C ALA A 104 -13.48 -1.45 23.07
N LEU A 105 -14.33 -1.05 22.13
CA LEU A 105 -15.78 -1.24 22.18
C LEU A 105 -16.21 -2.70 22.35
N ALA A 106 -15.37 -3.64 21.93
CA ALA A 106 -15.58 -5.08 22.11
C ALA A 106 -14.61 -5.70 23.10
N GLY A 107 -13.92 -4.91 23.94
CA GLY A 107 -12.90 -5.39 24.88
C GLY A 107 -11.67 -6.01 24.22
N GLN A 108 -11.37 -5.64 22.97
CA GLN A 108 -10.23 -6.13 22.22
C GLN A 108 -9.15 -5.06 22.14
N THR A 109 -7.90 -5.48 21.97
CA THR A 109 -6.77 -4.58 21.68
C THR A 109 -6.52 -4.43 20.18
N HIS A 110 -6.92 -5.41 19.40
CA HIS A 110 -6.80 -5.45 17.95
C HIS A 110 -7.70 -6.53 17.35
N TRP A 111 -8.03 -6.39 16.08
CA TRP A 111 -8.77 -7.37 15.32
C TRP A 111 -7.89 -8.17 14.37
N THR A 112 -8.08 -9.49 14.38
CA THR A 112 -7.72 -10.37 13.27
C THR A 112 -9.03 -10.89 12.66
N ALA A 113 -8.99 -11.33 11.40
CA ALA A 113 -10.19 -11.90 10.77
C ALA A 113 -10.74 -13.11 11.53
N VAL A 114 -9.89 -13.89 12.22
CA VAL A 114 -10.29 -15.02 13.06
C VAL A 114 -11.06 -14.54 14.28
N LYS A 115 -10.54 -13.54 15.01
CA LYS A 115 -11.21 -12.96 16.17
C LYS A 115 -12.57 -12.36 15.80
N LEU A 116 -12.60 -11.60 14.71
CA LEU A 116 -13.83 -10.97 14.23
C LEU A 116 -14.85 -12.02 13.78
N HIS A 117 -14.42 -13.07 13.10
CA HIS A 117 -15.29 -14.19 12.73
C HIS A 117 -15.92 -14.85 13.97
N GLY A 118 -15.12 -15.12 15.01
CA GLY A 118 -15.62 -15.65 16.29
C GLY A 118 -16.62 -14.73 16.95
N TRP A 119 -16.31 -13.42 17.00
CA TRP A 119 -17.19 -12.41 17.59
C TRP A 119 -18.54 -12.32 16.85
N ILE A 120 -18.54 -12.27 15.52
CA ILE A 120 -19.75 -12.25 14.70
C ILE A 120 -20.63 -13.48 14.97
N LYS A 121 -20.01 -14.66 15.03
CA LYS A 121 -20.71 -15.91 15.32
C LYS A 121 -21.38 -15.90 16.70
N GLN A 122 -20.69 -15.35 17.69
CA GLN A 122 -21.16 -15.31 19.08
C GLN A 122 -22.22 -14.23 19.32
N HIS A 123 -22.04 -13.02 18.79
CA HIS A 123 -22.89 -11.87 19.14
C HIS A 123 -23.98 -11.59 18.11
N LEU A 124 -23.74 -11.85 16.82
CA LEU A 124 -24.75 -11.66 15.77
C LEU A 124 -25.47 -12.96 15.39
N GLN A 125 -25.11 -14.08 16.02
CA GLN A 125 -25.67 -15.41 15.75
C GLN A 125 -25.65 -15.78 14.25
N ALA A 126 -24.77 -15.16 13.46
CA ALA A 126 -24.68 -15.31 12.04
C ALA A 126 -23.76 -16.48 11.66
N GLN A 127 -24.33 -17.50 11.02
CA GLN A 127 -23.61 -18.68 10.54
C GLN A 127 -22.91 -18.35 9.21
N LEU A 128 -21.81 -17.64 9.25
CA LEU A 128 -21.00 -17.31 8.08
C LEU A 128 -19.62 -17.98 8.13
N GLY A 129 -19.03 -18.27 6.99
CA GLY A 129 -17.68 -18.82 6.92
C GLY A 129 -16.61 -17.73 7.07
N TYR A 130 -15.41 -18.13 7.48
CA TYR A 130 -14.24 -17.25 7.61
C TYR A 130 -13.96 -16.40 6.36
N SER A 131 -13.98 -17.01 5.17
CA SER A 131 -13.78 -16.30 3.90
C SER A 131 -14.85 -15.23 3.63
N THR A 132 -16.07 -15.43 4.14
CA THR A 132 -17.13 -14.42 4.04
C THR A 132 -16.84 -13.23 4.96
N THR A 133 -16.31 -13.48 6.18
CA THR A 133 -15.85 -12.41 7.08
C THR A 133 -14.76 -11.57 6.41
N VAL A 134 -13.74 -12.22 5.85
CA VAL A 134 -12.67 -11.53 5.12
C VAL A 134 -13.22 -10.72 3.94
N ARG A 135 -14.15 -11.30 3.17
CA ARG A 135 -14.80 -10.58 2.07
C ARG A 135 -15.56 -9.34 2.55
N TYR A 136 -16.26 -9.41 3.67
CA TYR A 136 -16.98 -8.25 4.23
C TYR A 136 -16.01 -7.13 4.64
N LEU A 137 -14.84 -7.47 5.19
CA LEU A 137 -13.77 -6.51 5.46
C LEU A 137 -13.28 -5.83 4.18
N HIS A 138 -13.00 -6.62 3.14
CA HIS A 138 -12.53 -6.08 1.86
C HIS A 138 -13.60 -5.21 1.16
N GLU A 139 -14.89 -5.53 1.31
CA GLU A 139 -16.01 -4.73 0.77
C GLU A 139 -16.18 -3.38 1.49
N GLN A 140 -15.54 -3.20 2.66
CA GLN A 140 -15.44 -1.95 3.40
C GLN A 140 -14.00 -1.36 3.33
N ASP A 141 -13.22 -1.75 2.31
CA ASP A 141 -11.86 -1.27 2.03
C ASP A 141 -10.81 -1.57 3.14
N TYR A 142 -11.11 -2.45 4.08
CA TYR A 142 -10.14 -2.88 5.09
C TYR A 142 -9.15 -3.90 4.51
N LYS A 143 -7.85 -3.69 4.81
CA LYS A 143 -6.76 -4.62 4.50
C LYS A 143 -5.94 -4.87 5.76
N LEU A 144 -5.48 -6.10 5.94
CA LEU A 144 -4.59 -6.42 7.05
C LEU A 144 -3.25 -5.71 6.87
N LYS A 145 -2.92 -4.83 7.82
CA LYS A 145 -1.65 -4.07 7.86
C LYS A 145 -1.02 -4.22 9.23
N VAL A 146 0.29 -4.09 9.30
CA VAL A 146 1.00 -3.90 10.56
C VAL A 146 0.90 -2.42 10.92
N PRO A 147 0.37 -2.07 12.09
CA PRO A 147 0.33 -0.68 12.56
C PRO A 147 1.76 -0.12 12.64
N ARG A 148 1.92 1.13 12.27
CA ARG A 148 3.18 1.84 12.51
C ARG A 148 3.17 2.34 13.94
N PRO A 149 4.26 2.14 14.72
CA PRO A 149 4.40 2.80 16.00
C PRO A 149 4.31 4.31 15.79
N TRP A 150 3.46 4.95 16.58
CA TRP A 150 3.28 6.39 16.52
C TRP A 150 3.38 6.97 17.94
N PRO A 151 4.28 7.93 18.21
CA PRO A 151 4.43 8.49 19.52
C PRO A 151 3.18 9.28 19.95
N LEU A 152 2.59 8.93 21.09
CA LEU A 152 1.36 9.55 21.59
C LEU A 152 1.53 11.03 21.98
N ASN A 153 2.75 11.43 22.33
CA ASN A 153 3.04 12.76 22.91
C ASN A 153 3.83 13.61 21.89
N GLN A 154 3.43 13.61 20.63
CA GLN A 154 3.97 14.55 19.65
C GLN A 154 3.23 15.90 19.77
N ASP A 155 3.98 16.98 19.63
CA ASP A 155 3.44 18.32 19.58
C ASP A 155 3.05 18.66 18.13
N ALA A 156 1.76 18.69 17.83
CA ALA A 156 1.26 18.94 16.48
C ALA A 156 1.59 20.36 16.01
N GLU A 157 1.54 21.36 16.91
CA GLU A 157 1.81 22.76 16.54
C GLU A 157 3.29 22.96 16.20
N LEU A 158 4.21 22.41 17.01
CA LEU A 158 5.63 22.45 16.72
C LEU A 158 5.98 21.70 15.42
N ARG A 159 5.31 20.59 15.15
CA ARG A 159 5.51 19.83 13.91
C ARG A 159 5.03 20.63 12.70
N GLU A 160 3.87 21.25 12.78
CA GLU A 160 3.34 22.08 11.69
C GLU A 160 4.24 23.29 11.45
N ALA A 161 4.64 24.02 12.52
CA ALA A 161 5.58 25.13 12.44
C ALA A 161 6.92 24.72 11.80
N PHE A 162 7.43 23.54 12.14
CA PHE A 162 8.64 23.00 11.48
C PHE A 162 8.40 22.72 9.99
N CYS A 163 7.26 22.13 9.62
CA CYS A 163 6.94 21.88 8.21
C CYS A 163 6.83 23.19 7.40
N VAL A 164 6.31 24.26 8.01
CA VAL A 164 6.26 25.59 7.38
C VAL A 164 7.68 26.14 7.17
N LYS A 165 8.53 26.09 8.20
CA LYS A 165 9.95 26.49 8.07
C LYS A 165 10.66 25.69 6.97
N LEU A 166 10.48 24.37 6.97
CA LEU A 166 11.11 23.47 6.01
C LEU A 166 10.72 23.81 4.56
N ARG A 167 9.44 24.12 4.32
CA ARG A 167 8.99 24.61 3.00
C ARG A 167 9.69 25.90 2.61
N ALA A 168 9.72 26.88 3.52
CA ALA A 168 10.36 28.16 3.24
C ALA A 168 11.85 28.01 2.89
N TRP A 169 12.56 27.11 3.55
CA TRP A 169 13.96 26.81 3.20
C TRP A 169 14.12 26.10 1.87
N GLN A 170 13.19 25.19 1.53
CA GLN A 170 13.23 24.51 0.24
C GLN A 170 12.89 25.40 -0.94
N ASP A 171 12.03 26.40 -0.72
CA ASP A 171 11.62 27.37 -1.73
C ASP A 171 12.67 28.50 -1.92
N ASP A 172 13.60 28.66 -0.96
CA ASP A 172 14.68 29.63 -1.07
C ASP A 172 15.88 29.05 -1.83
N PRO A 173 16.19 29.55 -3.03
CA PRO A 173 17.30 29.07 -3.84
C PRO A 173 18.69 29.29 -3.21
N LYS A 174 18.78 30.12 -2.16
CA LYS A 174 20.01 30.39 -1.41
C LYS A 174 20.16 29.54 -0.16
N THR A 175 19.26 28.60 0.11
CA THR A 175 19.30 27.75 1.29
C THR A 175 19.44 26.29 0.89
N ASP A 176 20.52 25.69 1.35
CA ASP A 176 20.76 24.25 1.25
C ASP A 176 20.27 23.53 2.50
N VAL A 177 19.36 22.58 2.34
CA VAL A 177 18.82 21.79 3.45
C VAL A 177 19.41 20.40 3.42
N TRP A 178 20.10 20.05 4.49
CA TRP A 178 20.71 18.76 4.76
C TRP A 178 19.95 18.03 5.87
N PHE A 179 19.86 16.71 5.78
CA PHE A 179 19.27 15.87 6.82
C PHE A 179 20.30 14.92 7.34
N CYS A 180 20.59 15.03 8.65
CA CYS A 180 21.60 14.25 9.36
C CYS A 180 20.95 13.25 10.32
N ASP A 181 21.54 12.06 10.43
CA ASP A 181 21.11 11.02 11.36
C ASP A 181 22.19 9.94 11.51
N GLU A 182 22.04 9.10 12.55
CA GLU A 182 22.86 7.93 12.77
C GLU A 182 22.04 6.65 12.59
N SER A 183 22.68 5.64 12.02
CA SER A 183 22.06 4.33 11.91
C SER A 183 23.03 3.20 12.27
N GLY A 184 22.58 2.34 13.19
CA GLY A 184 23.26 1.09 13.50
C GLY A 184 22.91 0.00 12.49
N PHE A 185 23.93 -0.73 12.05
CA PHE A 185 23.82 -1.92 11.22
C PHE A 185 24.43 -3.11 11.95
N GLU A 186 23.69 -4.21 11.96
CA GLU A 186 24.05 -5.42 12.69
C GLU A 186 24.44 -6.52 11.70
N GLY A 187 25.40 -7.37 12.11
CA GLY A 187 25.84 -8.51 11.32
C GLY A 187 24.83 -9.65 11.28
N ASP A 188 23.91 -9.70 12.25
CA ASP A 188 22.84 -10.69 12.28
C ASP A 188 21.65 -10.26 11.38
N PRO A 189 21.03 -11.21 10.68
CA PRO A 189 19.97 -10.91 9.74
C PRO A 189 18.70 -10.48 10.48
N ARG A 190 18.00 -9.48 9.94
CA ARG A 190 16.63 -9.17 10.34
C ARG A 190 15.66 -9.92 9.43
N PRO A 191 15.07 -11.07 9.88
CA PRO A 191 14.21 -11.87 9.02
C PRO A 191 12.99 -11.06 8.55
N ARG A 192 12.69 -11.15 7.26
CA ARG A 192 11.49 -10.57 6.65
C ARG A 192 10.67 -11.66 5.97
N ARG A 193 9.45 -11.31 5.58
CA ARG A 193 8.59 -12.22 4.83
C ARG A 193 9.28 -12.65 3.54
N THR A 194 9.38 -13.94 3.32
CA THR A 194 9.94 -14.55 2.11
C THR A 194 9.04 -15.67 1.62
N TRP A 195 9.10 -15.96 0.34
CA TRP A 195 8.38 -17.08 -0.24
C TRP A 195 8.93 -18.41 0.29
N THR A 196 8.03 -19.22 0.84
CA THR A 196 8.38 -20.54 1.38
C THR A 196 7.26 -21.51 1.00
N LYS A 197 7.63 -22.76 0.69
CA LYS A 197 6.66 -23.81 0.37
C LYS A 197 5.74 -24.06 1.57
N ILE A 198 4.44 -24.18 1.31
CA ILE A 198 3.44 -24.47 2.35
C ILE A 198 3.87 -25.70 3.16
N GLY A 199 3.79 -25.60 4.49
CA GLY A 199 4.21 -26.66 5.41
C GLY A 199 5.72 -26.78 5.64
N LYS A 200 6.55 -25.89 5.05
CA LYS A 200 7.98 -25.79 5.35
C LYS A 200 8.27 -24.55 6.18
N VAL A 201 9.22 -24.66 7.10
CA VAL A 201 9.78 -23.53 7.86
C VAL A 201 11.08 -23.15 7.20
N ARG A 202 11.25 -21.86 6.87
CA ARG A 202 12.53 -21.32 6.43
C ARG A 202 13.33 -20.86 7.65
N ILE A 203 14.49 -21.43 7.82
CA ILE A 203 15.43 -21.05 8.88
C ILE A 203 16.27 -19.88 8.37
N SER A 204 16.39 -18.83 9.17
CA SER A 204 17.38 -17.78 8.99
C SER A 204 18.47 -18.02 10.03
N PRO A 205 19.64 -18.48 9.63
CA PRO A 205 20.73 -18.67 10.59
C PRO A 205 21.17 -17.31 11.14
N TYR A 206 21.74 -17.27 12.34
CA TYR A 206 22.38 -16.09 12.96
C TYR A 206 23.60 -16.55 13.75
N LEU A 207 24.59 -15.66 13.88
CA LEU A 207 25.83 -15.99 14.60
C LEU A 207 25.75 -15.63 16.09
N GLY A 208 24.98 -14.62 16.46
CA GLY A 208 24.85 -14.17 17.84
C GLY A 208 26.08 -13.38 18.36
N GLU A 209 26.97 -12.96 17.50
CA GLU A 209 28.21 -12.26 17.86
C GLU A 209 28.04 -10.73 17.88
N HIS A 210 26.91 -10.20 18.11
CA HIS A 210 26.62 -8.75 18.24
C HIS A 210 27.51 -7.79 17.43
N ILE A 211 27.95 -8.23 16.22
CA ILE A 211 28.75 -7.42 15.31
C ILE A 211 27.89 -6.23 14.88
N ARG A 212 28.38 -5.02 15.13
CA ARG A 212 27.66 -3.79 14.82
C ARG A 212 28.60 -2.69 14.37
N HIS A 213 28.21 -1.94 13.35
CA HIS A 213 28.79 -0.66 12.97
C HIS A 213 27.71 0.43 12.96
N ASN A 214 28.12 1.65 13.33
CA ASN A 214 27.28 2.83 13.25
C ASN A 214 27.72 3.67 12.04
N VAL A 215 26.77 4.24 11.34
CA VAL A 215 26.98 5.14 10.22
C VAL A 215 26.40 6.49 10.58
N PHE A 216 27.23 7.52 10.63
CA PHE A 216 26.78 8.90 10.52
C PHE A 216 26.53 9.19 9.05
N GLY A 217 25.42 9.82 8.74
CA GLY A 217 25.11 10.22 7.37
C GLY A 217 24.41 11.57 7.33
N VAL A 218 24.68 12.30 6.28
CA VAL A 218 23.98 13.54 5.96
C VAL A 218 23.65 13.55 4.48
N VAL A 219 22.40 13.83 4.14
CA VAL A 219 21.91 13.87 2.76
C VAL A 219 21.36 15.25 2.42
N ARG A 220 21.71 15.77 1.25
CA ARG A 220 21.05 16.91 0.63
C ARG A 220 20.12 16.41 -0.49
N PRO A 221 18.79 16.39 -0.25
CA PRO A 221 17.85 15.80 -1.20
C PRO A 221 17.75 16.57 -2.54
N ALA A 222 18.07 17.84 -2.55
CA ALA A 222 17.96 18.70 -3.74
C ALA A 222 18.79 18.18 -4.92
N ASP A 223 20.01 17.71 -4.65
CA ASP A 223 20.94 17.18 -5.65
C ASP A 223 21.31 15.71 -5.45
N GLY A 224 20.84 15.11 -4.32
CA GLY A 224 21.16 13.73 -3.97
C GLY A 224 22.58 13.55 -3.45
N ARG A 225 23.21 14.58 -2.89
CA ARG A 225 24.52 14.49 -2.27
C ARG A 225 24.42 13.76 -0.94
N LEU A 226 25.28 12.78 -0.71
CA LEU A 226 25.39 11.99 0.53
C LEU A 226 26.82 12.02 1.03
N CYS A 227 27.04 12.46 2.28
CA CYS A 227 28.28 12.26 3.01
C CYS A 227 28.03 11.27 4.13
N SER A 228 28.92 10.32 4.34
CA SER A 228 28.75 9.29 5.37
C SER A 228 30.09 8.78 5.90
N MET A 229 30.10 8.46 7.19
CA MET A 229 31.27 7.89 7.87
C MET A 229 30.84 6.73 8.78
N LEU A 230 31.72 5.75 8.92
CA LEU A 230 31.53 4.61 9.81
C LEU A 230 32.25 4.84 11.11
N PHE A 231 31.58 4.55 12.24
CA PHE A 231 32.12 4.66 13.57
C PHE A 231 31.73 3.45 14.42
N ASN A 232 32.58 3.11 15.38
CA ASN A 232 32.28 2.04 16.34
C ASN A 232 31.30 2.49 17.42
N HIS A 233 31.32 3.79 17.77
CA HIS A 233 30.42 4.40 18.76
C HIS A 233 29.96 5.79 18.29
N CYS A 234 28.89 6.28 18.88
CA CYS A 234 28.32 7.60 18.62
C CYS A 234 28.42 8.46 19.89
N ASP A 235 29.24 9.51 19.84
CA ASP A 235 29.38 10.52 20.85
C ASP A 235 29.69 11.89 20.23
N SER A 236 29.89 12.91 21.08
CA SER A 236 30.16 14.26 20.59
C SER A 236 31.54 14.40 19.92
N GLU A 237 32.49 13.52 20.21
CA GLU A 237 33.83 13.57 19.61
C GLU A 237 33.84 12.97 18.22
N THR A 238 33.21 11.79 18.04
CA THR A 238 32.99 11.16 16.73
C THR A 238 32.10 12.01 15.84
N PHE A 239 31.09 12.67 16.43
CA PHE A 239 30.22 13.58 15.68
C PHE A 239 30.99 14.85 15.23
N GLN A 240 31.92 15.38 16.05
CA GLN A 240 32.80 16.49 15.63
C GLN A 240 33.68 16.11 14.44
N VAL A 241 34.28 14.93 14.47
CA VAL A 241 35.08 14.44 13.31
C VAL A 241 34.25 14.35 12.06
N PHE A 242 32.99 13.92 12.21
CA PHE A 242 32.05 13.89 11.08
C PHE A 242 31.72 15.30 10.55
N LEU A 243 31.47 16.27 11.43
CA LEU A 243 31.21 17.67 11.03
C LEU A 243 32.42 18.31 10.34
N ASP A 244 33.64 18.04 10.86
CA ASP A 244 34.88 18.55 10.27
C ASP A 244 35.08 18.01 8.85
N THR A 245 34.82 16.71 8.63
CA THR A 245 34.90 16.09 7.32
C THR A 245 33.80 16.63 6.39
N LEU A 246 32.57 16.77 6.89
CA LEU A 246 31.47 17.35 6.14
C LEU A 246 31.79 18.76 5.65
N ALA A 247 32.38 19.58 6.52
CA ALA A 247 32.76 20.94 6.19
C ALA A 247 33.91 21.03 5.16
N GLN A 248 34.84 20.09 5.21
CA GLN A 248 35.91 19.98 4.22
C GLN A 248 35.44 19.58 2.84
N GLU A 249 34.52 18.60 2.78
CA GLU A 249 33.97 18.08 1.53
C GLU A 249 32.93 19.03 0.89
N ASN A 250 32.34 19.92 1.69
CA ASN A 250 31.27 20.84 1.27
C ASN A 250 31.62 22.25 1.71
N ALA A 251 32.52 22.88 0.96
CA ALA A 251 32.92 24.25 1.22
C ALA A 251 31.72 25.21 1.15
N PRO A 252 31.69 26.28 1.97
CA PRO A 252 30.62 27.25 1.92
C PRO A 252 30.57 27.97 0.58
N GLU A 253 29.38 28.08 0.01
CA GLU A 253 29.13 28.88 -1.16
C GLU A 253 28.75 30.31 -0.76
N GLU A 254 29.36 31.32 -1.37
CA GLU A 254 29.14 32.72 -1.04
C GLU A 254 27.65 33.10 -1.20
N GLY A 255 27.08 33.67 -0.13
CA GLY A 255 25.68 34.11 -0.10
C GLY A 255 24.65 32.97 0.02
N ARG A 256 25.09 31.74 0.32
CA ARG A 256 24.21 30.59 0.60
C ARG A 256 24.26 30.21 2.07
N ARG A 257 23.15 29.70 2.58
CA ARG A 257 23.02 29.11 3.91
C ARG A 257 22.99 27.60 3.79
N ALA A 258 23.60 26.91 4.75
CA ALA A 258 23.56 25.45 4.83
C ALA A 258 22.93 25.03 6.16
N ILE A 259 21.68 24.59 6.12
CA ILE A 259 20.94 24.16 7.30
C ILE A 259 21.03 22.65 7.42
N VAL A 260 21.45 22.17 8.60
CA VAL A 260 21.47 20.73 8.93
C VAL A 260 20.34 20.41 9.88
N VAL A 261 19.38 19.66 9.38
CA VAL A 261 18.24 19.14 10.16
C VAL A 261 18.65 17.83 10.81
N LEU A 262 18.51 17.72 12.14
CA LEU A 262 18.91 16.55 12.90
C LEU A 262 17.98 16.32 14.11
N ASP A 263 18.10 15.18 14.75
CA ASP A 263 17.34 14.84 15.94
C ASP A 263 17.84 15.56 17.19
N ASN A 264 17.19 15.29 18.32
CA ASN A 264 17.50 15.91 19.60
C ASN A 264 18.49 15.10 20.47
N ALA A 265 19.36 14.27 19.89
CA ALA A 265 20.34 13.52 20.67
C ALA A 265 21.22 14.46 21.50
N SER A 266 21.57 14.03 22.70
CA SER A 266 22.30 14.88 23.67
C SER A 266 23.66 15.32 23.15
N TRP A 267 24.36 14.49 22.41
CA TRP A 267 25.66 14.77 21.81
C TRP A 267 25.61 15.79 20.68
N HIS A 268 24.47 15.98 20.01
CA HIS A 268 24.26 17.03 19.01
C HIS A 268 24.12 18.43 19.61
N LYS A 269 23.80 18.51 20.90
CA LYS A 269 23.55 19.78 21.62
C LYS A 269 24.71 20.25 22.48
N VAL A 270 25.85 19.59 22.37
CA VAL A 270 27.06 19.95 23.16
C VAL A 270 27.60 21.29 22.67
N LYS A 271 27.71 22.28 23.57
CA LYS A 271 28.10 23.65 23.24
C LYS A 271 29.50 23.78 22.63
N ARG A 272 30.39 22.79 22.81
CA ARG A 272 31.72 22.78 22.21
C ARG A 272 31.79 22.36 20.75
N LEU A 273 30.69 21.91 20.16
CA LEU A 273 30.63 21.50 18.75
C LEU A 273 30.89 22.71 17.85
N ASN A 274 31.83 22.53 16.92
CA ASN A 274 32.08 23.48 15.86
C ASN A 274 31.24 23.08 14.62
N TRP A 275 30.22 23.84 14.33
CA TRP A 275 29.32 23.63 13.19
C TRP A 275 29.87 24.21 11.88
N HIS A 276 31.04 24.87 11.92
CA HIS A 276 31.63 25.55 10.80
C HIS A 276 30.65 26.54 10.14
N HIS A 277 30.33 26.36 8.89
CA HIS A 277 29.34 27.16 8.15
C HIS A 277 27.92 26.57 8.15
N PHE A 278 27.72 25.45 8.85
CA PHE A 278 26.41 24.82 8.93
C PHE A 278 25.60 25.42 10.11
N GLU A 279 24.29 25.55 9.87
CA GLU A 279 23.32 26.00 10.87
C GLU A 279 22.52 24.78 11.35
N PRO A 280 22.66 24.32 12.62
CA PRO A 280 21.87 23.20 13.11
C PRO A 280 20.44 23.60 13.36
N GLU A 281 19.50 22.80 12.87
CA GLU A 281 18.07 22.93 13.17
C GLU A 281 17.54 21.60 13.70
N TYR A 282 16.96 21.63 14.90
CA TYR A 282 16.53 20.41 15.57
C TYR A 282 15.08 20.08 15.23
N LEU A 283 14.82 18.80 14.93
CA LEU A 283 13.49 18.28 14.70
C LEU A 283 12.62 18.48 15.96
N PRO A 284 11.30 18.69 15.79
CA PRO A 284 10.36 18.56 16.88
C PRO A 284 10.52 17.21 17.58
N ALA A 285 10.39 17.22 18.91
CA ALA A 285 10.58 16.00 19.70
C ALA A 285 9.70 14.85 19.17
N ARG A 286 10.27 13.64 19.14
CA ARG A 286 9.57 12.42 18.70
C ARG A 286 9.05 12.46 17.26
N SER A 287 9.74 13.15 16.38
CA SER A 287 9.32 13.34 14.98
C SER A 287 10.35 12.78 13.96
N PRO A 288 10.76 11.51 14.07
CA PRO A 288 11.74 10.92 13.14
C PRO A 288 11.21 10.84 11.72
N ASP A 289 9.90 10.78 11.53
CA ASP A 289 9.26 10.75 10.21
C ASP A 289 9.48 12.03 9.39
N LEU A 290 9.86 13.14 10.04
CA LEU A 290 10.25 14.39 9.39
C LEU A 290 11.73 14.37 8.95
N ASN A 291 12.57 13.47 9.52
CA ASN A 291 13.93 13.31 9.06
C ASN A 291 13.99 12.53 7.73
N ALA A 292 14.40 13.21 6.67
CA ALA A 292 14.38 12.63 5.34
C ALA A 292 15.34 11.44 5.18
N ILE A 293 16.46 11.42 5.88
CA ILE A 293 17.49 10.37 5.81
C ILE A 293 17.03 9.04 6.43
N GLU A 294 16.09 9.04 7.36
CA GLU A 294 15.54 7.81 7.94
C GLU A 294 15.02 6.83 6.90
N ARG A 295 14.44 7.33 5.82
CA ARG A 295 13.96 6.49 4.70
C ARG A 295 15.10 5.84 3.92
N LEU A 296 16.26 6.49 3.88
CA LEU A 296 17.46 5.93 3.29
C LEU A 296 17.94 4.72 4.09
N TRP A 297 18.00 4.86 5.41
CA TRP A 297 18.38 3.76 6.30
C TRP A 297 17.45 2.57 6.19
N LEU A 298 16.14 2.84 6.14
CA LEU A 298 15.13 1.78 5.94
C LEU A 298 15.34 1.03 4.62
N ARG A 299 15.64 1.75 3.55
CA ARG A 299 15.93 1.18 2.24
C ARG A 299 17.22 0.37 2.24
N MET A 300 18.32 0.94 2.75
CA MET A 300 19.60 0.22 2.87
C MET A 300 19.43 -1.10 3.62
N LYS A 301 18.75 -1.06 4.79
CA LYS A 301 18.49 -2.28 5.58
C LYS A 301 17.64 -3.29 4.83
N ALA A 302 16.71 -2.82 3.97
CA ALA A 302 15.86 -3.70 3.16
C ALA A 302 16.59 -4.33 2.00
N ASP A 303 17.35 -3.56 1.25
CA ASP A 303 17.93 -3.98 -0.03
C ASP A 303 19.26 -4.73 0.15
N TRP A 304 20.06 -4.35 1.16
CA TRP A 304 21.41 -4.86 1.36
C TRP A 304 21.57 -5.84 2.53
N PHE A 305 20.76 -5.71 3.58
CA PHE A 305 20.94 -6.44 4.83
C PHE A 305 19.81 -7.42 5.17
N ASN A 306 18.78 -7.49 4.32
CA ASN A 306 17.67 -8.41 4.55
C ASN A 306 18.09 -9.87 4.30
N GLY A 307 18.11 -10.67 5.38
CA GLY A 307 18.50 -12.08 5.31
C GLY A 307 20.00 -12.33 5.06
N TRP A 308 20.82 -11.30 5.07
CA TRP A 308 22.27 -11.38 4.96
C TRP A 308 22.91 -11.46 6.35
N ILE A 309 24.01 -12.18 6.46
CA ILE A 309 24.77 -12.40 7.70
C ILE A 309 26.22 -12.03 7.46
N ALA A 310 26.80 -11.26 8.38
CA ALA A 310 28.24 -11.00 8.42
C ALA A 310 28.94 -12.15 9.14
N LYS A 311 30.02 -12.65 8.60
CA LYS A 311 30.89 -13.62 9.28
C LYS A 311 31.79 -12.96 10.33
N ASP A 312 32.15 -11.71 10.11
CA ASP A 312 33.00 -10.89 10.98
C ASP A 312 32.73 -9.39 10.76
N SER A 313 33.38 -8.56 11.57
CA SER A 313 33.25 -7.11 11.52
C SER A 313 33.74 -6.52 10.19
N ALA A 314 34.79 -7.06 9.59
CA ALA A 314 35.34 -6.59 8.33
C ALA A 314 34.34 -6.80 7.18
N GLN A 315 33.68 -7.96 7.12
CA GLN A 315 32.68 -8.25 6.12
C GLN A 315 31.44 -7.34 6.23
N LEU A 316 31.03 -6.99 7.47
CA LEU A 316 29.96 -6.01 7.67
C LEU A 316 30.37 -4.63 7.16
N GLN A 317 31.61 -4.21 7.48
CA GLN A 317 32.17 -2.95 7.03
C GLN A 317 32.25 -2.85 5.50
N ASP A 318 32.78 -3.88 4.84
CA ASP A 318 32.89 -3.92 3.39
C ASP A 318 31.52 -3.79 2.71
N ARG A 319 30.52 -4.51 3.23
CA ARG A 319 29.15 -4.43 2.70
C ARG A 319 28.50 -3.08 2.93
N LEU A 320 28.76 -2.43 4.06
CA LEU A 320 28.32 -1.06 4.32
C LEU A 320 28.95 -0.07 3.34
N ILE A 321 30.24 -0.19 3.10
CA ILE A 321 30.97 0.67 2.14
C ILE A 321 30.41 0.48 0.74
N GLU A 322 30.18 -0.78 0.32
CA GLU A 322 29.59 -1.08 -0.99
C GLU A 322 28.18 -0.48 -1.13
N ALA A 323 27.33 -0.65 -0.12
CA ALA A 323 25.98 -0.11 -0.10
C ALA A 323 25.98 1.43 -0.17
N LEU A 324 26.83 2.10 0.60
CA LEU A 324 26.96 3.57 0.62
C LEU A 324 27.51 4.10 -0.71
N ARG A 325 28.52 3.47 -1.29
CA ARG A 325 29.05 3.82 -2.63
C ARG A 325 27.97 3.68 -3.70
N SER A 326 27.26 2.58 -3.69
CA SER A 326 26.13 2.38 -4.64
C SER A 326 25.08 3.50 -4.55
N LEU A 327 24.84 4.08 -3.38
CA LEU A 327 23.92 5.21 -3.20
C LEU A 327 24.53 6.52 -3.69
N ILE A 328 25.82 6.77 -3.43
CA ILE A 328 26.55 7.95 -3.89
C ILE A 328 26.62 7.99 -5.42
N ASP A 329 26.81 6.83 -6.05
CA ASP A 329 26.88 6.69 -7.51
C ASP A 329 25.51 6.89 -8.20
N HIS A 330 24.41 6.88 -7.41
CA HIS A 330 23.04 7.03 -7.93
C HIS A 330 22.25 8.14 -7.21
N PRO A 331 22.61 9.43 -7.40
CA PRO A 331 21.98 10.57 -6.72
C PRO A 331 20.46 10.64 -6.90
N SER A 332 19.93 10.19 -8.04
CA SER A 332 18.49 10.17 -8.32
C SER A 332 17.71 9.29 -7.33
N ILE A 333 18.34 8.25 -6.79
CA ILE A 333 17.76 7.42 -5.73
C ILE A 333 17.60 8.25 -4.46
N LEU A 334 18.64 9.00 -4.08
CA LEU A 334 18.66 9.84 -2.89
C LEU A 334 17.63 10.97 -2.98
N GLN A 335 17.55 11.66 -4.13
CA GLN A 335 16.52 12.67 -4.39
C GLN A 335 15.11 12.12 -4.23
N SER A 336 14.86 10.93 -4.79
CA SER A 336 13.55 10.28 -4.72
C SER A 336 13.21 9.80 -3.30
N GLN A 337 14.14 9.11 -2.62
CA GLN A 337 13.88 8.50 -1.31
C GLN A 337 13.88 9.52 -0.17
N CYS A 338 14.78 10.50 -0.22
CA CYS A 338 14.94 11.49 0.82
C CYS A 338 14.13 12.77 0.59
N ARG A 339 13.15 12.76 -0.32
CA ARG A 339 12.27 13.92 -0.54
C ARG A 339 11.60 14.32 0.77
N PRO A 340 11.83 15.53 1.29
CA PRO A 340 11.29 15.94 2.57
C PRO A 340 9.76 15.93 2.58
N LYS A 341 9.18 15.57 3.72
CA LYS A 341 7.75 15.71 3.96
C LYS A 341 7.47 17.12 4.46
N THR A 342 6.68 17.86 3.73
CA THR A 342 6.28 19.23 4.05
C THR A 342 4.82 19.34 4.49
N SER A 343 4.10 18.24 4.60
CA SER A 343 2.72 18.13 5.12
C SER A 343 2.63 16.95 6.09
N LEU A 344 1.88 17.12 7.14
CA LEU A 344 1.58 16.12 8.16
C LEU A 344 0.53 15.12 7.67
#